data_d34a7e5530ce0470b6bf55fa9489661e
#
_entry.id   d34a7e5530ce0470b6bf55fa9489661e
#
_cell.length_a   1.000
_cell.length_b   1.000
_cell.length_c   1.000
_cell.angle_alpha   90.00
_cell.angle_beta   90.00
_cell.angle_gamma   90.00
#
_symmetry.space_group_name_H-M   'P 1'
#
loop_
_entity.id
_entity.type
_entity.pdbx_description
1 polymer ?
#
loop_
_entity_poly.entity_id
_entity_poly.type
_entity_poly.pdbx_seq_one_letter_code
_entity_poly.pdbx_strand_id
1 'polypeptide(L)'
;MLSCDELGVFHAGNLAVYEALRNGTATTATLMVPAPWARGAAASYRGEDIGVGLTLNAEHDLYRWGPITHAPSLLDGDGGFPRTAADLWDHADLDEVHRECRAQLERAIYWGFDVSHLDAHLDAVELKPEFFDVFLDLAEEFRLPLRLPDAGAQRLAGFPFRALALERGVASPDRVILTGGAGGALGAAQENAGPSVGQGIEAQLSGLFASLEPGVTEICLRPALDTAELRAAAPDWSERVADNELLAPGGALARAVADSGLKLVGYRALRDLMRAG
;
A
#
# COMPACT_ATOMS: atom_id res chain seq x y z
N MET A 1 6.15 11.12 3.13
CA MET A 1 5.91 9.82 3.81
C MET A 1 6.80 8.77 3.19
N LEU A 2 7.30 7.83 3.97
CA LEU A 2 7.99 6.62 3.48
C LEU A 2 7.15 5.43 3.94
N SER A 3 6.47 4.78 3.01
CA SER A 3 5.51 3.70 3.25
C SER A 3 6.12 2.35 2.91
N CYS A 4 5.83 1.35 3.74
CA CYS A 4 6.18 -0.04 3.47
C CYS A 4 4.91 -0.84 3.16
N ASP A 5 4.78 -1.27 1.93
CA ASP A 5 3.60 -2.00 1.46
C ASP A 5 3.71 -3.51 1.70
N GLU A 6 2.56 -4.19 1.60
CA GLU A 6 2.44 -5.65 1.64
C GLU A 6 2.88 -6.28 2.98
N LEU A 7 2.71 -5.55 4.11
CA LEU A 7 2.83 -6.17 5.43
C LEU A 7 1.82 -7.32 5.55
N GLY A 8 2.28 -8.48 5.92
CA GLY A 8 1.44 -9.68 6.03
C GLY A 8 1.60 -10.69 4.90
N VAL A 9 2.24 -10.35 3.78
CA VAL A 9 2.43 -11.29 2.65
C VAL A 9 3.51 -12.31 2.98
N PHE A 10 4.72 -11.87 3.32
CA PHE A 10 5.86 -12.73 3.65
C PHE A 10 6.34 -12.49 5.08
N HIS A 11 6.82 -13.54 5.75
CA HIS A 11 7.50 -13.36 7.04
C HIS A 11 8.74 -12.47 6.92
N ALA A 12 9.52 -12.65 5.85
CA ALA A 12 10.68 -11.82 5.54
C ALA A 12 10.32 -10.34 5.38
N GLY A 13 9.15 -10.04 4.77
CA GLY A 13 8.61 -8.69 4.66
C GLY A 13 8.18 -8.13 6.02
N ASN A 14 7.46 -8.93 6.84
CA ASN A 14 7.06 -8.48 8.17
C ASN A 14 8.25 -8.04 9.03
N LEU A 15 9.35 -8.78 8.98
CA LEU A 15 10.57 -8.44 9.73
C LEU A 15 11.18 -7.12 9.25
N ALA A 16 11.35 -6.97 7.92
CA ALA A 16 11.92 -5.78 7.32
C ALA A 16 11.06 -4.52 7.58
N VAL A 17 9.74 -4.62 7.40
CA VAL A 17 8.79 -3.53 7.64
C VAL A 17 8.84 -3.05 9.09
N TYR A 18 8.72 -3.97 10.06
CA TYR A 18 8.77 -3.57 11.47
C TYR A 18 10.12 -3.02 11.89
N GLU A 19 11.21 -3.51 11.33
CA GLU A 19 12.53 -2.95 11.56
C GLU A 19 12.61 -1.50 11.05
N ALA A 20 12.19 -1.25 9.81
CA ALA A 20 12.19 0.08 9.21
C ALA A 20 11.32 1.08 9.99
N LEU A 21 10.11 0.68 10.42
CA LEU A 21 9.22 1.52 11.23
C LEU A 21 9.84 1.86 12.59
N ARG A 22 10.43 0.89 13.28
CA ARG A 22 11.01 1.07 14.63
C ARG A 22 12.31 1.86 14.62
N ASN A 23 13.07 1.75 13.54
CA ASN A 23 14.29 2.56 13.34
C ASN A 23 13.98 3.98 12.82
N GLY A 24 12.73 4.28 12.46
CA GLY A 24 12.29 5.57 11.95
C GLY A 24 12.73 5.86 10.50
N THR A 25 13.17 4.83 9.77
CA THR A 25 13.49 4.95 8.33
C THR A 25 12.26 4.80 7.44
N ALA A 26 11.17 4.23 7.96
CA ALA A 26 9.84 4.30 7.37
C ALA A 26 8.89 5.02 8.33
N THR A 27 7.81 5.62 7.79
CA THR A 27 6.83 6.40 8.57
C THR A 27 5.48 5.72 8.68
N THR A 28 5.18 4.77 7.81
CA THR A 28 3.91 4.06 7.75
C THR A 28 4.05 2.73 7.01
N ALA A 29 3.04 1.87 7.10
CA ALA A 29 2.94 0.64 6.33
C ALA A 29 1.48 0.28 6.02
N THR A 30 1.24 -0.61 5.05
CA THR A 30 -0.07 -1.16 4.73
C THR A 30 -0.13 -2.66 5.00
N LEU A 31 -1.13 -3.08 5.81
CA LEU A 31 -1.40 -4.47 6.13
C LEU A 31 -2.35 -5.10 5.12
N MET A 32 -2.00 -6.23 4.55
CA MET A 32 -2.88 -7.07 3.74
C MET A 32 -3.50 -8.18 4.61
N VAL A 33 -4.74 -7.97 5.06
CA VAL A 33 -5.41 -8.85 6.05
C VAL A 33 -5.61 -10.30 5.57
N PRO A 34 -5.97 -10.58 4.29
CA PRO A 34 -6.11 -11.95 3.80
C PRO A 34 -4.78 -12.68 3.60
N ALA A 35 -3.67 -11.97 3.61
CA ALA A 35 -2.36 -12.53 3.29
C ALA A 35 -1.88 -13.55 4.34
N PRO A 36 -1.07 -14.55 3.95
CA PRO A 36 -0.71 -15.70 4.80
C PRO A 36 -0.03 -15.37 6.12
N TRP A 37 0.77 -14.29 6.16
CA TRP A 37 1.51 -13.86 7.35
C TRP A 37 0.89 -12.66 8.09
N ALA A 38 -0.36 -12.27 7.75
CA ALA A 38 -1.05 -11.16 8.41
C ALA A 38 -1.21 -11.36 9.93
N ARG A 39 -1.49 -12.60 10.37
CA ARG A 39 -1.54 -12.94 11.80
C ARG A 39 -0.18 -12.79 12.49
N GLY A 40 0.91 -13.10 11.79
CA GLY A 40 2.27 -12.88 12.27
C GLY A 40 2.59 -11.39 12.40
N ALA A 41 2.15 -10.58 11.44
CA ALA A 41 2.24 -9.13 11.53
C ALA A 41 1.47 -8.60 12.75
N ALA A 42 0.22 -9.03 12.95
CA ALA A 42 -0.59 -8.62 14.10
C ALA A 42 0.07 -8.96 15.45
N ALA A 43 0.68 -10.14 15.58
CA ALA A 43 1.38 -10.53 16.80
C ALA A 43 2.62 -9.65 17.09
N SER A 44 3.21 -9.07 16.06
CA SER A 44 4.38 -8.21 16.16
C SER A 44 4.06 -6.72 16.35
N TYR A 45 2.81 -6.29 16.13
CA TYR A 45 2.37 -4.91 16.23
C TYR A 45 2.57 -4.32 17.64
N ARG A 46 3.08 -3.09 17.74
CA ARG A 46 3.35 -2.39 18.99
C ARG A 46 2.90 -0.92 18.95
N GLY A 47 1.98 -0.57 18.04
CA GLY A 47 1.45 0.78 17.90
C GLY A 47 2.09 1.59 16.76
N GLU A 48 2.74 0.95 15.82
CA GLU A 48 3.29 1.59 14.62
C GLU A 48 2.14 2.21 13.77
N ASP A 49 2.47 3.18 12.90
CA ASP A 49 1.50 3.79 11.97
C ASP A 49 1.24 2.81 10.82
N ILE A 50 0.10 2.09 10.88
CA ILE A 50 -0.24 1.05 9.91
C ILE A 50 -1.67 1.24 9.43
N GLY A 51 -1.85 1.27 8.10
CA GLY A 51 -3.12 1.23 7.42
C GLY A 51 -3.51 -0.18 6.95
N VAL A 52 -4.62 -0.28 6.24
CA VAL A 52 -5.09 -1.52 5.63
C VAL A 52 -5.09 -1.37 4.11
N GLY A 53 -4.33 -2.22 3.42
CA GLY A 53 -4.43 -2.42 1.99
C GLY A 53 -5.59 -3.37 1.68
N LEU A 54 -6.73 -2.84 1.25
CA LEU A 54 -7.89 -3.65 0.87
C LEU A 54 -7.50 -4.56 -0.29
N THR A 55 -7.61 -5.85 -0.07
CA THR A 55 -7.00 -6.87 -0.92
C THR A 55 -8.09 -7.74 -1.53
N LEU A 56 -8.23 -7.66 -2.84
CA LEU A 56 -9.16 -8.47 -3.64
C LEU A 56 -8.47 -9.25 -4.77
N ASN A 57 -7.12 -9.23 -4.77
CA ASN A 57 -6.27 -9.94 -5.72
C ASN A 57 -5.22 -10.79 -5.01
N ALA A 58 -4.75 -11.85 -5.67
CA ALA A 58 -3.66 -12.70 -5.21
C ALA A 58 -2.78 -13.08 -6.42
N GLU A 59 -1.81 -12.25 -6.74
CA GLU A 59 -1.02 -12.30 -7.98
C GLU A 59 0.04 -13.40 -8.02
N HIS A 60 0.49 -13.88 -6.86
CA HIS A 60 1.55 -14.89 -6.79
C HIS A 60 1.04 -16.29 -7.12
N ASP A 61 1.76 -17.05 -7.94
CA ASP A 61 1.36 -18.39 -8.36
C ASP A 61 1.42 -19.44 -7.23
N LEU A 62 2.47 -19.37 -6.41
CA LEU A 62 2.74 -20.38 -5.36
C LEU A 62 2.26 -19.93 -3.97
N TYR A 63 1.88 -18.68 -3.82
CA TYR A 63 1.53 -18.07 -2.54
C TYR A 63 0.17 -17.40 -2.65
N ARG A 64 -0.88 -18.19 -2.46
CA ARG A 64 -2.27 -17.79 -2.72
C ARG A 64 -2.99 -17.42 -1.43
N TRP A 65 -3.88 -16.46 -1.52
CA TRP A 65 -4.84 -16.11 -0.49
C TRP A 65 -6.21 -15.79 -1.11
N GLY A 66 -7.23 -15.74 -0.28
CA GLY A 66 -8.61 -15.54 -0.72
C GLY A 66 -9.41 -14.76 0.30
N PRO A 67 -10.71 -14.52 0.04
CA PRO A 67 -11.57 -13.75 0.90
C PRO A 67 -11.67 -14.35 2.31
N ILE A 68 -11.75 -13.46 3.31
CA ILE A 68 -11.98 -13.85 4.70
C ILE A 68 -13.49 -13.99 5.02
N THR A 69 -14.34 -13.66 4.06
CA THR A 69 -15.80 -13.82 4.11
C THR A 69 -16.27 -14.90 3.13
N HIS A 70 -17.55 -15.26 3.19
CA HIS A 70 -18.17 -16.06 2.14
C HIS A 70 -18.48 -15.17 0.94
N ALA A 71 -17.61 -15.17 -0.07
CA ALA A 71 -17.66 -14.31 -1.24
C ALA A 71 -17.32 -15.11 -2.52
N PRO A 72 -18.21 -15.98 -3.00
CA PRO A 72 -17.93 -16.85 -4.15
C PRO A 72 -17.62 -16.08 -5.44
N SER A 73 -18.17 -14.88 -5.65
CA SER A 73 -17.84 -14.04 -6.81
C SER A 73 -16.42 -13.43 -6.76
N LEU A 74 -15.74 -13.49 -5.62
CA LEU A 74 -14.37 -13.01 -5.46
C LEU A 74 -13.34 -14.14 -5.60
N LEU A 75 -13.75 -15.35 -5.98
CA LEU A 75 -12.86 -16.49 -6.13
C LEU A 75 -12.55 -16.74 -7.61
N ASP A 76 -11.28 -17.09 -7.86
CA ASP A 76 -10.87 -17.68 -9.13
C ASP A 76 -11.10 -19.22 -9.14
N GLY A 77 -10.73 -19.88 -10.23
CA GLY A 77 -10.87 -21.34 -10.37
C GLY A 77 -10.03 -22.18 -9.39
N ASP A 78 -9.01 -21.57 -8.77
CA ASP A 78 -8.13 -22.23 -7.78
C ASP A 78 -8.59 -21.98 -6.32
N GLY A 79 -9.65 -21.20 -6.13
CA GLY A 79 -10.22 -20.90 -4.80
C GLY A 79 -9.53 -19.78 -4.04
N GLY A 80 -8.65 -19.04 -4.69
CA GLY A 80 -8.07 -17.78 -4.20
C GLY A 80 -8.75 -16.57 -4.81
N PHE A 81 -8.30 -15.37 -4.43
CA PHE A 81 -8.66 -14.16 -5.19
C PHE A 81 -8.12 -14.23 -6.63
N PRO A 82 -8.77 -13.55 -7.59
CA PRO A 82 -8.25 -13.39 -8.95
C PRO A 82 -6.84 -12.78 -8.95
N ARG A 83 -6.03 -13.14 -9.96
CA ARG A 83 -4.65 -12.61 -10.06
C ARG A 83 -4.59 -11.15 -10.47
N THR A 84 -5.56 -10.69 -11.22
CA THR A 84 -5.58 -9.34 -11.78
C THR A 84 -6.85 -8.58 -11.41
N ALA A 85 -6.77 -7.26 -11.39
CA ALA A 85 -7.95 -6.42 -11.19
C ALA A 85 -8.98 -6.59 -12.34
N ALA A 86 -8.52 -6.82 -13.57
CA ALA A 86 -9.40 -7.02 -14.71
C ALA A 86 -10.27 -8.28 -14.53
N ASP A 87 -9.66 -9.41 -14.13
CA ASP A 87 -10.41 -10.64 -13.84
C ASP A 87 -11.43 -10.45 -12.72
N LEU A 88 -11.04 -9.73 -11.65
CA LEU A 88 -11.95 -9.38 -10.56
C LEU A 88 -13.14 -8.55 -11.06
N TRP A 89 -12.89 -7.51 -11.86
CA TRP A 89 -13.92 -6.57 -12.34
C TRP A 89 -14.95 -7.20 -13.24
N ASP A 90 -14.62 -8.29 -13.91
CA ASP A 90 -15.50 -8.97 -14.87
C ASP A 90 -16.64 -9.72 -14.18
N HIS A 91 -16.47 -10.16 -12.93
CA HIS A 91 -17.45 -11.06 -12.31
C HIS A 91 -17.75 -10.79 -10.83
N ALA A 92 -17.03 -9.87 -10.17
CA ALA A 92 -17.23 -9.61 -8.74
C ALA A 92 -18.60 -8.94 -8.47
N ASP A 93 -19.34 -9.52 -7.53
CA ASP A 93 -20.57 -8.96 -6.98
C ASP A 93 -20.25 -7.81 -6.02
N LEU A 94 -20.91 -6.67 -6.20
CA LEU A 94 -20.60 -5.45 -5.42
C LEU A 94 -20.90 -5.60 -3.92
N ASP A 95 -21.97 -6.35 -3.57
CA ASP A 95 -22.31 -6.59 -2.17
C ASP A 95 -21.25 -7.50 -1.50
N GLU A 96 -20.65 -8.42 -2.26
CA GLU A 96 -19.55 -9.25 -1.79
C GLU A 96 -18.26 -8.44 -1.64
N VAL A 97 -17.96 -7.55 -2.58
CA VAL A 97 -16.84 -6.59 -2.48
C VAL A 97 -16.96 -5.73 -1.23
N HIS A 98 -18.13 -5.11 -1.03
CA HIS A 98 -18.39 -4.28 0.15
C HIS A 98 -18.20 -5.07 1.46
N ARG A 99 -18.82 -6.26 1.55
CA ARG A 99 -18.73 -7.12 2.72
C ARG A 99 -17.30 -7.56 3.03
N GLU A 100 -16.55 -7.92 2.00
CA GLU A 100 -15.15 -8.37 2.13
C GLU A 100 -14.24 -7.22 2.56
N CYS A 101 -14.29 -6.07 1.89
CA CYS A 101 -13.48 -4.90 2.23
C CYS A 101 -13.75 -4.44 3.68
N ARG A 102 -15.02 -4.37 4.09
CA ARG A 102 -15.39 -4.06 5.47
C ARG A 102 -14.82 -5.08 6.46
N ALA A 103 -14.96 -6.37 6.15
CA ALA A 103 -14.48 -7.43 7.03
C ALA A 103 -12.96 -7.41 7.21
N GLN A 104 -12.20 -7.04 6.17
CA GLN A 104 -10.75 -6.88 6.27
C GLN A 104 -10.39 -5.73 7.22
N LEU A 105 -11.02 -4.57 7.08
CA LEU A 105 -10.80 -3.42 7.97
C LEU A 105 -11.17 -3.76 9.43
N GLU A 106 -12.37 -4.29 9.66
CA GLU A 106 -12.83 -4.69 10.99
C GLU A 106 -11.93 -5.77 11.61
N ARG A 107 -11.40 -6.69 10.81
CA ARG A 107 -10.47 -7.71 11.26
C ARG A 107 -9.14 -7.12 11.72
N ALA A 108 -8.58 -6.14 11.02
CA ALA A 108 -7.40 -5.42 11.46
C ALA A 108 -7.63 -4.72 12.81
N ILE A 109 -8.77 -4.02 12.95
CA ILE A 109 -9.18 -3.36 14.21
C ILE A 109 -9.32 -4.40 15.33
N TYR A 110 -9.98 -5.53 15.06
CA TYR A 110 -10.13 -6.62 16.04
C TYR A 110 -8.79 -7.22 16.49
N TRP A 111 -7.79 -7.24 15.61
CA TRP A 111 -6.42 -7.65 15.96
C TRP A 111 -5.65 -6.60 16.73
N GLY A 112 -6.24 -5.43 16.99
CA GLY A 112 -5.69 -4.36 17.82
C GLY A 112 -4.93 -3.29 17.05
N PHE A 113 -4.98 -3.27 15.72
CA PHE A 113 -4.39 -2.18 14.96
C PHE A 113 -5.17 -0.88 15.16
N ASP A 114 -4.45 0.21 15.46
CA ASP A 114 -4.95 1.58 15.34
C ASP A 114 -4.80 2.03 13.87
N VAL A 115 -5.73 1.58 13.03
CA VAL A 115 -5.67 1.78 11.57
C VAL A 115 -5.55 3.27 11.23
N SER A 116 -4.53 3.62 10.45
CA SER A 116 -4.19 5.00 10.13
C SER A 116 -4.73 5.48 8.79
N HIS A 117 -4.92 4.59 7.81
CA HIS A 117 -5.39 4.89 6.46
C HIS A 117 -5.90 3.62 5.76
N LEU A 118 -6.52 3.84 4.61
CA LEU A 118 -6.85 2.77 3.66
C LEU A 118 -6.07 2.95 2.37
N ASP A 119 -5.71 1.82 1.79
CA ASP A 119 -5.04 1.66 0.51
C ASP A 119 -5.72 0.52 -0.26
N ALA A 120 -5.49 0.40 -1.55
CA ALA A 120 -6.02 -0.69 -2.37
C ALA A 120 -4.89 -1.49 -3.02
N HIS A 121 -4.84 -2.78 -2.74
CA HIS A 121 -3.85 -3.66 -3.36
C HIS A 121 -4.08 -3.75 -4.86
N LEU A 122 -3.03 -3.52 -5.65
CA LEU A 122 -3.03 -3.52 -7.12
C LEU A 122 -4.10 -2.59 -7.75
N ASP A 123 -4.45 -1.50 -7.10
CA ASP A 123 -5.45 -0.52 -7.54
C ASP A 123 -6.86 -1.11 -7.80
N ALA A 124 -7.13 -2.31 -7.29
CA ALA A 124 -8.29 -3.10 -7.67
C ALA A 124 -9.63 -2.48 -7.22
N VAL A 125 -9.61 -1.75 -6.11
CA VAL A 125 -10.81 -1.12 -5.54
C VAL A 125 -10.97 0.32 -6.01
N GLU A 126 -9.88 1.01 -6.28
CA GLU A 126 -9.89 2.45 -6.54
C GLU A 126 -10.06 2.85 -8.00
N LEU A 127 -9.81 1.94 -8.97
CA LEU A 127 -9.88 2.26 -10.39
C LEU A 127 -11.17 1.81 -11.09
N LYS A 128 -12.09 1.16 -10.39
CA LYS A 128 -13.44 0.85 -10.85
C LYS A 128 -14.45 1.72 -10.10
N PRO A 129 -15.26 2.56 -10.77
CA PRO A 129 -16.12 3.54 -10.09
C PRO A 129 -16.99 2.95 -8.98
N GLU A 130 -17.65 1.82 -9.23
CA GLU A 130 -18.54 1.17 -8.27
C GLU A 130 -17.80 0.63 -7.05
N PHE A 131 -16.56 0.19 -7.23
CA PHE A 131 -15.69 -0.29 -6.13
C PHE A 131 -15.09 0.89 -5.38
N PHE A 132 -14.80 2.00 -6.09
CA PHE A 132 -14.35 3.23 -5.47
C PHE A 132 -15.41 3.80 -4.51
N ASP A 133 -16.71 3.69 -4.83
CA ASP A 133 -17.76 4.08 -3.89
C ASP A 133 -17.68 3.29 -2.59
N VAL A 134 -17.41 1.98 -2.64
CA VAL A 134 -17.19 1.14 -1.44
C VAL A 134 -15.97 1.62 -0.65
N PHE A 135 -14.88 1.94 -1.35
CA PHE A 135 -13.64 2.42 -0.74
C PHE A 135 -13.84 3.74 -0.01
N LEU A 136 -14.54 4.66 -0.67
CA LEU A 136 -14.85 5.99 -0.16
C LEU A 136 -15.82 5.94 1.03
N ASP A 137 -16.86 5.10 0.96
CA ASP A 137 -17.82 4.91 2.05
C ASP A 137 -17.13 4.38 3.33
N LEU A 138 -16.21 3.41 3.18
CA LEU A 138 -15.42 2.91 4.31
C LEU A 138 -14.47 3.98 4.88
N ALA A 139 -13.83 4.76 4.02
CA ALA A 139 -12.95 5.85 4.44
C ALA A 139 -13.71 6.92 5.24
N GLU A 140 -14.92 7.30 4.78
CA GLU A 140 -15.79 8.26 5.46
C GLU A 140 -16.29 7.71 6.81
N GLU A 141 -16.83 6.50 6.81
CA GLU A 141 -17.39 5.87 8.02
C GLU A 141 -16.34 5.71 9.13
N PHE A 142 -15.15 5.24 8.80
CA PHE A 142 -14.07 5.02 9.77
C PHE A 142 -13.18 6.26 9.97
N ARG A 143 -13.46 7.35 9.25
CA ARG A 143 -12.69 8.61 9.27
C ARG A 143 -11.21 8.36 9.04
N LEU A 144 -10.90 7.70 7.91
CA LEU A 144 -9.55 7.32 7.50
C LEU A 144 -9.18 8.03 6.19
N PRO A 145 -7.97 8.59 6.07
CA PRO A 145 -7.44 9.06 4.80
C PRO A 145 -7.23 7.90 3.83
N LEU A 146 -7.27 8.20 2.55
CA LEU A 146 -7.02 7.26 1.46
C LEU A 146 -5.64 7.49 0.84
N ARG A 147 -4.93 6.40 0.51
CA ARG A 147 -3.93 6.47 -0.56
C ARG A 147 -4.68 6.50 -1.88
N LEU A 148 -4.46 7.50 -2.70
CA LEU A 148 -5.05 7.61 -4.03
C LEU A 148 -3.96 7.78 -5.07
N PRO A 149 -4.04 7.07 -6.21
CA PRO A 149 -3.11 7.21 -7.32
C PRO A 149 -3.05 8.65 -7.84
N ASP A 150 -2.04 8.92 -8.64
CA ASP A 150 -1.81 10.25 -9.19
C ASP A 150 -2.85 10.68 -10.26
N ALA A 151 -2.70 11.91 -10.75
CA ALA A 151 -3.58 12.45 -11.79
C ALA A 151 -3.42 11.71 -13.14
N GLY A 152 -2.30 11.01 -13.38
CA GLY A 152 -2.10 10.16 -14.55
C GLY A 152 -3.04 8.96 -14.51
N ALA A 153 -3.02 8.24 -13.38
CA ALA A 153 -3.92 7.11 -13.13
C ALA A 153 -5.41 7.54 -13.20
N GLN A 154 -5.75 8.71 -12.65
CA GLN A 154 -7.12 9.24 -12.74
C GLN A 154 -7.57 9.45 -14.18
N ARG A 155 -6.71 9.96 -15.06
CA ARG A 155 -7.05 10.11 -16.48
C ARG A 155 -7.31 8.77 -17.17
N LEU A 156 -6.57 7.73 -16.81
CA LEU A 156 -6.74 6.38 -17.35
C LEU A 156 -8.00 5.70 -16.80
N ALA A 157 -8.29 5.86 -15.52
CA ALA A 157 -9.51 5.35 -14.90
C ALA A 157 -10.79 6.02 -15.45
N GLY A 158 -10.67 7.25 -15.97
CA GLY A 158 -11.76 7.94 -16.63
C GLY A 158 -12.80 8.58 -15.70
N PHE A 159 -12.54 8.64 -14.38
CA PHE A 159 -13.41 9.32 -13.43
C PHE A 159 -12.61 10.07 -12.35
N PRO A 160 -13.16 11.14 -11.73
CA PRO A 160 -12.42 12.08 -10.89
C PRO A 160 -12.33 11.61 -9.42
N PHE A 161 -11.74 10.44 -9.14
CA PHE A 161 -11.73 9.86 -7.79
C PHE A 161 -11.10 10.78 -6.73
N ARG A 162 -10.07 11.57 -7.05
CA ARG A 162 -9.47 12.52 -6.10
C ARG A 162 -10.42 13.68 -5.75
N ALA A 163 -11.18 14.19 -6.72
CA ALA A 163 -12.19 15.23 -6.48
C ALA A 163 -13.34 14.68 -5.63
N LEU A 164 -13.83 13.47 -5.93
CA LEU A 164 -14.86 12.81 -5.14
C LEU A 164 -14.45 12.60 -3.69
N ALA A 165 -13.21 12.16 -3.44
CA ALA A 165 -12.67 12.01 -2.08
C ALA A 165 -12.62 13.38 -1.35
N LEU A 166 -12.15 14.42 -2.03
CA LEU A 166 -12.09 15.78 -1.46
C LEU A 166 -13.49 16.31 -1.11
N GLU A 167 -14.48 16.11 -1.98
CA GLU A 167 -15.87 16.52 -1.75
C GLU A 167 -16.49 15.84 -0.52
N ARG A 168 -16.09 14.59 -0.23
CA ARG A 168 -16.48 13.85 0.98
C ARG A 168 -15.61 14.18 2.21
N GLY A 169 -14.66 15.11 2.09
CA GLY A 169 -13.73 15.47 3.18
C GLY A 169 -12.70 14.40 3.52
N VAL A 170 -12.45 13.47 2.60
CA VAL A 170 -11.45 12.41 2.76
C VAL A 170 -10.09 12.92 2.28
N ALA A 171 -9.11 12.96 3.19
CA ALA A 171 -7.76 13.39 2.88
C ALA A 171 -6.96 12.31 2.15
N SER A 172 -6.04 12.74 1.28
CA SER A 172 -5.07 11.85 0.62
C SER A 172 -3.74 12.58 0.43
N PRO A 173 -2.61 11.88 0.28
CA PRO A 173 -1.37 12.50 -0.18
C PRO A 173 -1.56 13.17 -1.54
N ASP A 174 -0.86 14.29 -1.77
CA ASP A 174 -0.92 15.01 -3.05
C ASP A 174 -0.28 14.20 -4.18
N ARG A 175 0.74 13.41 -3.83
CA ARG A 175 1.50 12.59 -4.79
C ARG A 175 1.89 11.24 -4.18
N VAL A 176 1.82 10.18 -4.98
CA VAL A 176 2.29 8.83 -4.64
C VAL A 176 3.33 8.40 -5.66
N ILE A 177 4.46 7.89 -5.19
CA ILE A 177 5.58 7.40 -6.00
C ILE A 177 5.85 5.95 -5.61
N LEU A 178 5.75 5.04 -6.56
CA LEU A 178 6.06 3.62 -6.34
C LEU A 178 7.52 3.33 -6.71
N THR A 179 8.26 2.63 -5.86
CA THR A 179 9.58 2.10 -6.21
C THR A 179 9.44 0.72 -6.86
N GLY A 180 10.39 0.39 -7.73
CA GLY A 180 10.41 -0.92 -8.41
C GLY A 180 9.23 -1.13 -9.35
N GLY A 181 9.11 -2.35 -9.87
CA GLY A 181 8.04 -2.77 -10.78
C GLY A 181 6.69 -3.05 -10.10
N ALA A 182 6.31 -2.29 -9.08
CA ALA A 182 5.02 -2.42 -8.42
C ALA A 182 3.89 -2.01 -9.37
N GLY A 183 3.57 -2.90 -10.31
CA GLY A 183 2.49 -2.71 -11.25
C GLY A 183 1.15 -2.92 -10.56
N GLY A 184 0.44 -1.84 -10.26
CA GLY A 184 -1.01 -1.88 -10.05
C GLY A 184 -1.75 -2.24 -11.34
N ALA A 185 -3.09 -2.18 -11.34
CA ALA A 185 -3.95 -2.50 -12.48
C ALA A 185 -3.60 -1.71 -13.76
N LEU A 186 -2.95 -0.56 -13.63
CA LEU A 186 -2.50 0.29 -14.74
C LEU A 186 -1.06 -0.01 -15.20
N GLY A 187 -0.34 -0.92 -14.54
CA GLY A 187 0.98 -1.39 -14.97
C GLY A 187 1.99 -0.27 -15.23
N ALA A 188 2.68 -0.37 -16.37
CA ALA A 188 3.74 0.58 -16.79
C ALA A 188 3.28 2.02 -17.11
N ALA A 189 2.01 2.36 -16.86
CA ALA A 189 1.48 3.69 -17.15
C ALA A 189 1.76 4.74 -16.06
N GLN A 190 2.43 4.38 -14.97
CA GLN A 190 2.82 5.34 -13.96
C GLN A 190 4.04 6.15 -14.44
N GLU A 191 3.81 7.45 -14.68
CA GLU A 191 4.85 8.39 -15.13
C GLU A 191 5.93 8.66 -14.05
N ASN A 192 5.72 8.20 -12.83
CA ASN A 192 6.56 8.45 -11.66
C ASN A 192 7.15 7.16 -11.07
N ALA A 193 7.89 6.38 -11.88
CA ALA A 193 8.69 5.30 -11.31
C ALA A 193 9.75 5.89 -10.35
N GLY A 194 9.73 5.39 -9.11
CA GLY A 194 10.72 5.78 -8.11
C GLY A 194 12.13 5.29 -8.45
N PRO A 195 13.13 5.69 -7.65
CA PRO A 195 14.52 5.27 -7.86
C PRO A 195 14.66 3.75 -7.71
N SER A 196 15.42 3.14 -8.59
CA SER A 196 15.83 1.74 -8.47
C SER A 196 17.22 1.62 -7.88
N VAL A 197 17.41 0.64 -6.99
CA VAL A 197 18.69 0.43 -6.31
C VAL A 197 19.78 0.04 -7.32
N GLY A 198 20.87 0.81 -7.33
CA GLY A 198 21.99 0.60 -8.23
C GLY A 198 23.02 1.71 -8.12
N GLN A 199 23.98 1.75 -9.04
CA GLN A 199 24.95 2.85 -9.09
C GLN A 199 24.23 4.19 -9.25
N GLY A 200 24.59 5.15 -8.38
CA GLY A 200 24.02 6.51 -8.42
C GLY A 200 22.70 6.69 -7.67
N ILE A 201 22.30 5.74 -6.82
CA ILE A 201 21.05 5.83 -6.05
C ILE A 201 20.97 7.14 -5.23
N GLU A 202 22.06 7.60 -4.64
CA GLU A 202 22.08 8.87 -3.89
C GLU A 202 21.77 10.07 -4.78
N ALA A 203 22.32 10.10 -6.01
CA ALA A 203 22.00 11.16 -6.97
C ALA A 203 20.54 11.09 -7.45
N GLN A 204 20.00 9.89 -7.65
CA GLN A 204 18.59 9.70 -8.00
C GLN A 204 17.66 10.18 -6.88
N LEU A 205 17.92 9.81 -5.64
CA LEU A 205 17.16 10.27 -4.47
C LEU A 205 17.25 11.79 -4.28
N SER A 206 18.45 12.36 -4.40
CA SER A 206 18.65 13.81 -4.30
C SER A 206 17.91 14.55 -5.41
N GLY A 207 17.96 14.04 -6.64
CA GLY A 207 17.21 14.59 -7.78
C GLY A 207 15.70 14.50 -7.58
N LEU A 208 15.21 13.36 -7.10
CA LEU A 208 13.80 13.16 -6.77
C LEU A 208 13.35 14.18 -5.70
N PHE A 209 14.07 14.26 -4.58
CA PHE A 209 13.68 15.15 -3.49
C PHE A 209 13.75 16.64 -3.87
N ALA A 210 14.70 17.02 -4.73
CA ALA A 210 14.79 18.39 -5.25
C ALA A 210 13.63 18.73 -6.22
N SER A 211 12.99 17.72 -6.83
CA SER A 211 11.86 17.89 -7.74
C SER A 211 10.49 17.87 -7.05
N LEU A 212 10.44 17.58 -5.73
CA LEU A 212 9.18 17.55 -5.00
C LEU A 212 8.59 18.96 -4.87
N GLU A 213 7.31 19.06 -5.20
CA GLU A 213 6.53 20.27 -4.97
C GLU A 213 6.05 20.34 -3.51
N PRO A 214 5.71 21.55 -2.99
CA PRO A 214 5.07 21.68 -1.68
C PRO A 214 3.81 20.82 -1.58
N GLY A 215 3.67 20.11 -0.46
CA GLY A 215 2.56 19.19 -0.22
C GLY A 215 3.04 17.92 0.45
N VAL A 216 2.18 16.89 0.45
CA VAL A 216 2.44 15.58 1.00
C VAL A 216 2.74 14.60 -0.13
N THR A 217 4.00 14.15 -0.20
CA THR A 217 4.41 13.08 -1.11
C THR A 217 4.63 11.78 -0.33
N GLU A 218 4.07 10.69 -0.82
CA GLU A 218 4.31 9.34 -0.34
C GLU A 218 5.21 8.59 -1.31
N ILE A 219 6.24 7.92 -0.77
CA ILE A 219 7.10 7.00 -1.51
C ILE A 219 6.86 5.62 -0.94
N CYS A 220 6.43 4.69 -1.79
CA CYS A 220 6.07 3.32 -1.43
C CYS A 220 7.20 2.36 -1.76
N LEU A 221 7.57 1.52 -0.79
CA LEU A 221 8.59 0.50 -0.89
C LEU A 221 7.99 -0.85 -0.46
N ARG A 222 8.58 -1.95 -0.92
CA ARG A 222 8.17 -3.31 -0.54
C ARG A 222 9.34 -4.10 0.06
N PRO A 223 9.84 -3.68 1.24
CA PRO A 223 11.05 -4.27 1.79
C PRO A 223 10.83 -5.71 2.25
N ALA A 224 11.84 -6.56 2.01
CA ALA A 224 11.90 -7.90 2.58
C ALA A 224 13.36 -8.34 2.81
N LEU A 225 13.56 -9.19 3.81
CA LEU A 225 14.86 -9.83 4.03
C LEU A 225 15.10 -10.90 2.96
N ASP A 226 16.35 -11.06 2.55
CA ASP A 226 16.75 -12.11 1.61
C ASP A 226 16.65 -13.50 2.25
N THR A 227 15.62 -14.25 1.87
CA THR A 227 15.36 -15.61 2.37
C THR A 227 15.07 -16.57 1.22
N ALA A 228 15.28 -17.86 1.45
CA ALA A 228 14.97 -18.91 0.48
C ALA A 228 13.47 -18.95 0.15
N GLU A 229 12.59 -18.67 1.14
CA GLU A 229 11.14 -18.57 0.94
C GLU A 229 10.80 -17.42 -0.01
N LEU A 230 11.32 -16.22 0.26
CA LEU A 230 11.08 -15.05 -0.57
C LEU A 230 11.50 -15.29 -2.02
N ARG A 231 12.70 -15.83 -2.22
CA ARG A 231 13.24 -16.15 -3.57
C ARG A 231 12.41 -17.17 -4.33
N ALA A 232 11.79 -18.11 -3.62
CA ALA A 232 10.94 -19.12 -4.23
C ALA A 232 9.55 -18.63 -4.57
N ALA A 233 8.99 -17.69 -3.77
CA ALA A 233 7.60 -17.29 -3.85
C ALA A 233 7.38 -15.95 -4.58
N ALA A 234 8.36 -15.04 -4.57
CA ALA A 234 8.25 -13.69 -5.14
C ALA A 234 9.15 -13.52 -6.36
N PRO A 235 8.61 -13.35 -7.58
CA PRO A 235 9.42 -13.06 -8.77
C PRO A 235 10.26 -11.79 -8.64
N ASP A 236 9.79 -10.81 -7.89
CA ASP A 236 10.39 -9.51 -7.60
C ASP A 236 11.24 -9.50 -6.32
N TRP A 237 11.66 -10.65 -5.83
CA TRP A 237 12.40 -10.79 -4.56
C TRP A 237 13.63 -9.89 -4.47
N SER A 238 14.37 -9.69 -5.57
CA SER A 238 15.58 -8.87 -5.59
C SER A 238 15.29 -7.38 -5.41
N GLU A 239 14.16 -6.90 -5.93
CA GLU A 239 13.71 -5.52 -5.76
C GLU A 239 13.29 -5.28 -4.30
N ARG A 240 12.62 -6.24 -3.67
CA ARG A 240 12.22 -6.19 -2.25
C ARG A 240 13.43 -6.15 -1.31
N VAL A 241 14.46 -6.93 -1.62
CA VAL A 241 15.72 -6.90 -0.88
C VAL A 241 16.42 -5.56 -1.05
N ALA A 242 16.41 -5.01 -2.26
CA ALA A 242 16.96 -3.70 -2.55
C ALA A 242 16.20 -2.58 -1.82
N ASP A 243 14.88 -2.64 -1.74
CA ASP A 243 14.07 -1.70 -0.96
C ASP A 243 14.41 -1.78 0.55
N ASN A 244 14.67 -2.98 1.06
CA ASN A 244 15.13 -3.15 2.44
C ASN A 244 16.52 -2.52 2.68
N GLU A 245 17.43 -2.64 1.73
CA GLU A 245 18.74 -1.99 1.80
C GLU A 245 18.63 -0.45 1.78
N LEU A 246 17.68 0.10 1.00
CA LEU A 246 17.38 1.55 1.00
C LEU A 246 16.90 2.04 2.36
N LEU A 247 16.10 1.24 3.07
CA LEU A 247 15.55 1.55 4.38
C LEU A 247 16.53 1.26 5.53
N ALA A 248 17.75 0.78 5.26
CA ALA A 248 18.72 0.53 6.29
C ALA A 248 19.06 1.82 7.09
N PRO A 249 19.19 1.75 8.42
CA PRO A 249 19.56 2.90 9.25
C PRO A 249 20.87 3.55 8.78
N GLY A 250 20.85 4.86 8.52
CA GLY A 250 21.99 5.59 7.96
C GLY A 250 22.31 5.25 6.50
N GLY A 251 21.42 4.53 5.81
CA GLY A 251 21.52 4.21 4.39
C GLY A 251 21.31 5.44 3.48
N ALA A 252 21.33 5.20 2.17
CA ALA A 252 21.24 6.27 1.17
C ALA A 252 19.96 7.10 1.32
N LEU A 253 18.82 6.45 1.54
CA LEU A 253 17.53 7.13 1.71
C LEU A 253 17.51 8.01 2.97
N ALA A 254 17.98 7.49 4.11
CA ALA A 254 18.04 8.24 5.36
C ALA A 254 18.94 9.49 5.23
N ARG A 255 20.09 9.38 4.56
CA ARG A 255 20.98 10.52 4.28
C ARG A 255 20.31 11.54 3.36
N ALA A 256 19.74 11.08 2.25
CA ALA A 256 19.07 11.97 1.30
C ALA A 256 17.92 12.74 1.95
N VAL A 257 17.12 12.09 2.81
CA VAL A 257 16.07 12.76 3.59
C VAL A 257 16.65 13.83 4.52
N ALA A 258 17.71 13.50 5.27
CA ALA A 258 18.36 14.44 6.19
C ALA A 258 18.92 15.67 5.46
N ASP A 259 19.50 15.48 4.29
CA ASP A 259 20.11 16.55 3.49
C ASP A 259 19.06 17.40 2.75
N SER A 260 17.86 16.87 2.49
CA SER A 260 16.80 17.55 1.72
C SER A 260 16.04 18.62 2.50
N GLY A 261 16.10 18.58 3.84
CA GLY A 261 15.26 19.44 4.70
C GLY A 261 13.77 19.07 4.72
N LEU A 262 13.39 17.94 4.12
CA LEU A 262 12.03 17.43 4.13
C LEU A 262 11.62 16.96 5.54
N LYS A 263 10.34 17.18 5.88
CA LYS A 263 9.77 16.65 7.12
C LYS A 263 9.08 15.31 6.87
N LEU A 264 9.54 14.26 7.54
CA LEU A 264 8.86 12.98 7.53
C LEU A 264 7.59 13.02 8.38
N VAL A 265 6.48 12.51 7.81
CA VAL A 265 5.17 12.37 8.48
C VAL A 265 4.57 11.02 8.10
N GLY A 266 3.72 10.46 8.98
CA GLY A 266 2.90 9.28 8.71
C GLY A 266 1.45 9.65 8.43
N TYR A 267 0.63 8.65 8.14
CA TYR A 267 -0.80 8.85 7.85
C TYR A 267 -1.62 9.27 9.08
N ARG A 268 -1.18 8.96 10.29
CA ARG A 268 -1.86 9.45 11.49
C ARG A 268 -1.99 10.97 11.51
N ALA A 269 -1.00 11.70 10.98
CA ALA A 269 -1.09 13.15 10.89
C ALA A 269 -2.27 13.61 10.00
N LEU A 270 -2.52 12.95 8.87
CA LEU A 270 -3.67 13.22 8.01
C LEU A 270 -4.98 12.78 8.66
N ARG A 271 -5.01 11.59 9.26
CA ARG A 271 -6.17 11.06 9.98
C ARG A 271 -6.60 11.99 11.13
N ASP A 272 -5.65 12.46 11.91
CA ASP A 272 -5.94 13.33 13.05
C ASP A 272 -6.49 14.68 12.59
N LEU A 273 -6.01 15.21 11.45
CA LEU A 273 -6.59 16.41 10.81
C LEU A 273 -8.04 16.16 10.38
N MET A 274 -8.34 15.04 9.71
CA MET A 274 -9.72 14.67 9.34
C MET A 274 -10.65 14.52 10.53
N ARG A 275 -10.14 14.04 11.67
CA ARG A 275 -10.93 13.83 12.88
C ARG A 275 -11.14 15.11 13.70
N ALA A 276 -10.31 16.11 13.50
CA ALA A 276 -10.39 17.41 14.19
C ALA A 276 -11.36 18.40 13.51
N GLY A 277 -11.65 18.23 12.22
CA GLY A 277 -12.63 19.02 11.45
C GLY A 277 -13.98 18.35 11.46
#